data_86f174429d825b0689651de606562281
#
_entry.id   86f174429d825b0689651de606562281
#
_cell.length_a   1.000
_cell.length_b   1.000
_cell.length_c   1.000
_cell.angle_alpha   90.00
_cell.angle_beta   90.00
_cell.angle_gamma   90.00
#
_symmetry.space_group_name_H-M   'P 1'
#
loop_
_entity.id
_entity.type
_entity.pdbx_description
1 polymer ?
#
loop_
_entity_poly.entity_id
_entity_poly.type
_entity_poly.pdbx_seq_one_letter_code
_entity_poly.pdbx_strand_id
1 'polypeptide(L)'
;MFFGLELEGLQIYWWVILSLLGGLLVFMFFVQGGQTLIDELSSDELEKTMLVNSLGRKWELGFTTLVLFGGAAFAAFPLFYSTSFGGAYWAWLCILFCFILQAVAYEYRKKENNVYGSKTYEIFLKTNGYLGVFLIGVAISSFFSGSQFILNEHNFVSWQNPLRGLELLFNPFNYLLGIALVFLSRILGAAYFMNNIKDENIKAKAVKKLSINSILFLPFFLGFLAWIFTKEGFMVDRGIVSMAGNVYLYNFLDNILFAILFIIGVVIVLLGMVQGSKGCSKTIFTLGIGSVLTVFALFLSIGLGSSAFYPSLSDLQSSLTIHNASSSYYTLSVMAYVSLLVPFVLAYIIYVWNAMDKVKITREEMKDSEHLY
;
A
#
# COMPACT_ATOMS: atom_id res chain seq x y z
N MET A 1 25.48 20.87 -4.88
CA MET A 1 24.03 21.09 -4.62
C MET A 1 23.23 20.33 -5.67
N PHE A 2 22.29 19.49 -5.28
CA PHE A 2 21.44 18.75 -6.23
C PHE A 2 20.48 19.74 -6.91
N PHE A 3 20.68 20.02 -8.20
CA PHE A 3 19.96 21.02 -9.00
C PHE A 3 19.72 22.37 -8.32
N GLY A 4 20.57 22.79 -7.38
CA GLY A 4 20.43 24.06 -6.65
C GLY A 4 19.35 24.06 -5.56
N LEU A 5 18.75 22.92 -5.24
CA LEU A 5 17.73 22.83 -4.20
C LEU A 5 18.31 23.08 -2.80
N GLU A 6 17.61 23.88 -2.04
CA GLU A 6 17.83 24.07 -0.61
C GLU A 6 17.20 22.94 0.21
N LEU A 7 17.34 22.95 1.54
CA LEU A 7 16.83 21.89 2.43
C LEU A 7 15.31 21.66 2.23
N GLU A 8 14.53 22.72 2.18
CA GLU A 8 13.07 22.63 1.99
C GLU A 8 12.73 21.98 0.64
N GLY A 9 13.39 22.36 -0.43
CA GLY A 9 13.20 21.75 -1.75
C GLY A 9 13.54 20.26 -1.77
N LEU A 10 14.56 19.83 -1.02
CA LEU A 10 14.91 18.42 -0.87
C LEU A 10 13.90 17.65 -0.01
N GLN A 11 13.34 18.28 1.03
CA GLN A 11 12.26 17.69 1.84
C GLN A 11 11.02 17.44 1.01
N ILE A 12 10.60 18.42 0.21
CA ILE A 12 9.50 18.28 -0.75
C ILE A 12 9.78 17.17 -1.77
N TYR A 13 10.97 17.18 -2.38
CA TYR A 13 11.39 16.17 -3.35
C TYR A 13 11.27 14.75 -2.80
N TRP A 14 11.79 14.51 -1.58
CA TRP A 14 11.73 13.20 -0.94
C TRP A 14 10.33 12.81 -0.50
N TRP A 15 9.50 13.79 -0.10
CA TRP A 15 8.10 13.50 0.19
C TRP A 15 7.32 13.08 -1.05
N VAL A 16 7.57 13.70 -2.19
CA VAL A 16 7.00 13.30 -3.48
C VAL A 16 7.40 11.87 -3.84
N ILE A 17 8.68 11.50 -3.69
CA ILE A 17 9.14 10.14 -3.94
C ILE A 17 8.45 9.14 -2.98
N LEU A 18 8.43 9.45 -1.68
CA LEU A 18 7.80 8.57 -0.69
C LEU A 18 6.30 8.39 -0.96
N SER A 19 5.61 9.45 -1.34
CA SER A 19 4.20 9.43 -1.72
C SER A 19 3.94 8.53 -2.94
N LEU A 20 4.82 8.60 -3.94
CA LEU A 20 4.76 7.74 -5.13
C LEU A 20 4.99 6.27 -4.77
N LEU A 21 5.98 5.98 -3.92
CA LEU A 21 6.25 4.62 -3.43
C LEU A 21 5.06 4.05 -2.65
N GLY A 22 4.38 4.87 -1.84
CA GLY A 22 3.14 4.48 -1.17
C GLY A 22 2.02 4.10 -2.14
N GLY A 23 1.86 4.88 -3.22
CA GLY A 23 0.93 4.57 -4.29
C GLY A 23 1.27 3.25 -5.02
N LEU A 24 2.54 3.06 -5.36
CA LEU A 24 3.02 1.82 -5.98
C LEU A 24 2.82 0.60 -5.07
N LEU A 25 3.05 0.76 -3.76
CA LEU A 25 2.82 -0.29 -2.78
C LEU A 25 1.35 -0.73 -2.78
N VAL A 26 0.41 0.20 -2.79
CA VAL A 26 -1.03 -0.12 -2.84
C VAL A 26 -1.39 -0.85 -4.14
N PHE A 27 -0.82 -0.47 -5.27
CA PHE A 27 -1.00 -1.21 -6.51
C PHE A 27 -0.49 -2.65 -6.38
N MET A 28 0.67 -2.87 -5.77
CA MET A 28 1.25 -4.21 -5.60
C MET A 28 0.42 -5.13 -4.72
N PHE A 29 -0.54 -4.63 -3.95
CA PHE A 29 -1.48 -5.47 -3.18
C PHE A 29 -2.41 -6.32 -4.04
N PHE A 30 -2.34 -6.25 -5.38
CA PHE A 30 -3.00 -7.24 -6.22
C PHE A 30 -2.55 -8.67 -5.89
N VAL A 31 -1.31 -8.85 -5.44
CA VAL A 31 -0.79 -10.16 -4.98
C VAL A 31 -1.58 -10.63 -3.76
N GLN A 32 -1.63 -9.81 -2.72
CA GLN A 32 -2.34 -10.13 -1.48
C GLN A 32 -3.84 -10.31 -1.71
N GLY A 33 -4.45 -9.43 -2.49
CA GLY A 33 -5.86 -9.55 -2.87
C GLY A 33 -6.14 -10.83 -3.67
N GLY A 34 -5.25 -11.19 -4.58
CA GLY A 34 -5.33 -12.44 -5.33
C GLY A 34 -5.25 -13.68 -4.43
N GLN A 35 -4.40 -13.68 -3.39
CA GLN A 35 -4.30 -14.75 -2.41
C GLN A 35 -5.63 -15.05 -1.73
N THR A 36 -6.43 -14.03 -1.44
CA THR A 36 -7.76 -14.19 -0.84
C THR A 36 -8.79 -14.81 -1.78
N LEU A 37 -8.54 -14.77 -3.08
CA LEU A 37 -9.47 -15.21 -4.13
C LEU A 37 -9.19 -16.64 -4.62
N ILE A 38 -8.09 -17.28 -4.22
CA ILE A 38 -7.66 -18.57 -4.76
C ILE A 38 -8.77 -19.61 -4.72
N ASP A 39 -9.40 -19.86 -3.56
CA ASP A 39 -10.47 -20.87 -3.44
C ASP A 39 -11.79 -20.41 -4.06
N GLU A 40 -12.01 -19.09 -4.16
CA GLU A 40 -13.24 -18.56 -4.73
C GLU A 40 -13.26 -18.62 -6.27
N LEU A 41 -12.07 -18.63 -6.88
CA LEU A 41 -11.92 -18.67 -8.35
C LEU A 41 -11.63 -20.07 -8.89
N SER A 42 -11.03 -20.97 -8.08
CA SER A 42 -10.72 -22.33 -8.52
C SER A 42 -11.92 -23.26 -8.40
N SER A 43 -12.04 -24.21 -9.35
CA SER A 43 -12.97 -25.34 -9.32
C SER A 43 -12.24 -26.67 -9.07
N ASP A 44 -10.95 -26.72 -9.40
CA ASP A 44 -10.09 -27.91 -9.30
C ASP A 44 -8.69 -27.51 -8.83
N GLU A 45 -7.85 -28.52 -8.51
CA GLU A 45 -6.47 -28.29 -8.03
C GLU A 45 -5.56 -27.70 -9.13
N LEU A 46 -5.86 -27.94 -10.40
CA LEU A 46 -5.10 -27.36 -11.51
C LEU A 46 -5.36 -25.85 -11.60
N GLU A 47 -6.62 -25.40 -11.55
CA GLU A 47 -6.97 -23.99 -11.52
C GLU A 47 -6.35 -23.30 -10.30
N LYS A 48 -6.38 -23.96 -9.12
CA LYS A 48 -5.75 -23.44 -7.91
C LYS A 48 -4.24 -23.24 -8.12
N THR A 49 -3.56 -24.20 -8.72
CA THR A 49 -2.14 -24.11 -9.04
C THR A 49 -1.85 -22.98 -10.04
N MET A 50 -2.71 -22.78 -11.06
CA MET A 50 -2.59 -21.66 -11.98
C MET A 50 -2.66 -20.32 -11.25
N LEU A 51 -3.62 -20.17 -10.32
CA LEU A 51 -3.80 -18.94 -9.54
C LEU A 51 -2.58 -18.67 -8.63
N VAL A 52 -2.12 -19.68 -7.88
CA VAL A 52 -0.96 -19.53 -6.98
C VAL A 52 0.30 -19.22 -7.78
N ASN A 53 0.55 -19.93 -8.89
CA ASN A 53 1.73 -19.70 -9.73
C ASN A 53 1.71 -18.32 -10.41
N SER A 54 0.53 -17.82 -10.78
CA SER A 54 0.35 -16.46 -11.31
C SER A 54 0.83 -15.40 -10.32
N LEU A 55 0.45 -15.52 -9.06
CA LEU A 55 0.88 -14.60 -7.99
C LEU A 55 2.32 -14.85 -7.58
N GLY A 56 2.75 -16.11 -7.57
CA GLY A 56 4.11 -16.53 -7.22
C GLY A 56 5.19 -15.84 -8.06
N ARG A 57 4.90 -15.55 -9.32
CA ARG A 57 5.81 -14.79 -10.20
C ARG A 57 5.99 -13.32 -9.80
N LYS A 58 5.17 -12.77 -8.89
CA LYS A 58 5.12 -11.34 -8.55
C LYS A 58 5.20 -11.03 -7.05
N TRP A 59 5.10 -12.02 -6.17
CA TRP A 59 4.98 -11.75 -4.73
C TRP A 59 6.20 -11.02 -4.15
N GLU A 60 7.39 -11.33 -4.67
CA GLU A 60 8.63 -10.67 -4.23
C GLU A 60 8.64 -9.17 -4.56
N LEU A 61 8.09 -8.78 -5.71
CA LEU A 61 7.99 -7.36 -6.10
C LEU A 61 7.12 -6.57 -5.11
N GLY A 62 6.02 -7.17 -4.63
CA GLY A 62 5.16 -6.55 -3.62
C GLY A 62 5.89 -6.36 -2.29
N PHE A 63 6.57 -7.40 -1.82
CA PHE A 63 7.36 -7.32 -0.59
C PHE A 63 8.54 -6.34 -0.72
N THR A 64 9.26 -6.37 -1.83
CA THR A 64 10.36 -5.44 -2.11
C THR A 64 9.86 -3.99 -2.15
N THR A 65 8.65 -3.73 -2.68
CA THR A 65 8.07 -2.38 -2.69
C THR A 65 7.77 -1.88 -1.27
N LEU A 66 7.29 -2.75 -0.36
CA LEU A 66 7.10 -2.43 1.05
C LEU A 66 8.42 -2.07 1.73
N VAL A 67 9.46 -2.88 1.49
CA VAL A 67 10.81 -2.63 2.02
C VAL A 67 11.40 -1.34 1.45
N LEU A 68 11.18 -1.07 0.17
CA LEU A 68 11.64 0.16 -0.48
C LEU A 68 10.96 1.40 0.10
N PHE A 69 9.64 1.35 0.36
CA PHE A 69 8.93 2.43 1.07
C PHE A 69 9.52 2.67 2.46
N GLY A 70 9.73 1.61 3.24
CA GLY A 70 10.35 1.69 4.57
C GLY A 70 11.78 2.21 4.51
N GLY A 71 12.59 1.76 3.56
CA GLY A 71 13.97 2.22 3.35
C GLY A 71 14.06 3.69 2.93
N ALA A 72 13.18 4.14 2.03
CA ALA A 72 13.08 5.55 1.65
C ALA A 72 12.63 6.42 2.84
N ALA A 73 11.66 5.94 3.63
CA ALA A 73 11.23 6.61 4.86
C ALA A 73 12.36 6.70 5.88
N PHE A 74 13.13 5.61 6.08
CA PHE A 74 14.29 5.60 6.98
C PHE A 74 15.35 6.63 6.57
N ALA A 75 15.66 6.69 5.31
CA ALA A 75 16.75 7.52 4.82
C ALA A 75 16.36 9.01 4.72
N ALA A 76 15.13 9.33 4.25
CA ALA A 76 14.68 10.70 4.06
C ALA A 76 14.02 11.30 5.31
N PHE A 77 13.28 10.49 6.07
CA PHE A 77 12.54 10.92 7.26
C PHE A 77 12.82 9.98 8.45
N PRO A 78 14.06 9.95 8.97
CA PRO A 78 14.49 8.99 9.99
C PRO A 78 13.68 9.08 11.28
N LEU A 79 13.23 10.28 11.67
CA LEU A 79 12.40 10.45 12.87
C LEU A 79 11.02 9.80 12.69
N PHE A 80 10.42 9.90 11.49
CA PHE A 80 9.20 9.17 11.17
C PHE A 80 9.43 7.64 11.20
N TYR A 81 10.52 7.17 10.62
CA TYR A 81 10.83 5.75 10.62
C TYR A 81 11.01 5.22 12.05
N SER A 82 11.78 5.92 12.90
CA SER A 82 11.97 5.52 14.29
C SER A 82 10.68 5.59 15.12
N THR A 83 9.82 6.58 14.84
CA THR A 83 8.54 6.74 15.56
C THR A 83 7.53 5.70 15.16
N SER A 84 7.33 5.48 13.85
CA SER A 84 6.34 4.53 13.33
C SER A 84 6.87 3.09 13.33
N PHE A 85 7.88 2.78 12.50
CA PHE A 85 8.37 1.40 12.33
C PHE A 85 9.08 0.88 13.59
N GLY A 86 9.89 1.71 14.24
CA GLY A 86 10.57 1.36 15.49
C GLY A 86 9.68 1.46 16.72
N GLY A 87 8.85 2.49 16.79
CA GLY A 87 8.01 2.78 17.97
C GLY A 87 6.73 1.95 18.03
N ALA A 88 5.97 1.86 16.91
CA ALA A 88 4.76 1.05 16.79
C ALA A 88 5.10 -0.42 16.47
N TYR A 89 6.11 -0.98 17.11
CA TYR A 89 6.73 -2.24 16.71
C TYR A 89 5.78 -3.44 16.75
N TRP A 90 4.77 -3.49 17.63
CA TRP A 90 3.83 -4.61 17.66
C TRP A 90 2.95 -4.64 16.39
N ALA A 91 2.48 -3.48 15.94
CA ALA A 91 1.70 -3.41 14.70
C ALA A 91 2.55 -3.84 13.49
N TRP A 92 3.77 -3.31 13.39
CA TRP A 92 4.69 -3.67 12.32
C TRP A 92 5.18 -5.11 12.39
N LEU A 93 5.35 -5.67 13.59
CA LEU A 93 5.69 -7.08 13.78
C LEU A 93 4.57 -8.00 13.27
N CYS A 94 3.30 -7.67 13.56
CA CYS A 94 2.16 -8.43 13.03
C CYS A 94 2.10 -8.37 11.49
N ILE A 95 2.35 -7.19 10.90
CA ILE A 95 2.44 -7.03 9.44
C ILE A 95 3.57 -7.91 8.90
N LEU A 96 4.77 -7.82 9.47
CA LEU A 96 5.94 -8.60 9.07
C LEU A 96 5.64 -10.12 9.13
N PHE A 97 5.00 -10.59 10.19
CA PHE A 97 4.59 -12.00 10.30
C PHE A 97 3.68 -12.43 9.16
N CYS A 98 2.72 -11.59 8.77
CA CYS A 98 1.86 -11.91 7.61
C CYS A 98 2.68 -12.10 6.34
N PHE A 99 3.68 -11.25 6.08
CA PHE A 99 4.55 -11.38 4.90
C PHE A 99 5.53 -12.56 4.99
N ILE A 100 6.00 -12.92 6.19
CA ILE A 100 6.79 -14.14 6.41
C ILE A 100 5.96 -15.38 6.07
N LEU A 101 4.71 -15.44 6.55
CA LEU A 101 3.79 -16.54 6.22
C LEU A 101 3.57 -16.66 4.71
N GLN A 102 3.45 -15.54 4.00
CA GLN A 102 3.37 -15.51 2.53
C GLN A 102 4.61 -16.13 1.88
N ALA A 103 5.81 -15.72 2.28
CA ALA A 103 7.07 -16.20 1.72
C ALA A 103 7.22 -17.71 1.92
N VAL A 104 6.98 -18.19 3.15
CA VAL A 104 6.99 -19.60 3.49
C VAL A 104 5.96 -20.39 2.67
N ALA A 105 4.77 -19.80 2.43
CA ALA A 105 3.72 -20.48 1.70
C ALA A 105 4.06 -20.68 0.23
N TYR A 106 4.60 -19.67 -0.45
CA TYR A 106 5.04 -19.83 -1.85
C TYR A 106 6.17 -20.85 -1.98
N GLU A 107 7.13 -20.85 -1.06
CA GLU A 107 8.31 -21.71 -1.15
C GLU A 107 8.00 -23.19 -0.83
N TYR A 108 7.12 -23.46 0.15
CA TYR A 108 6.95 -24.80 0.70
C TYR A 108 5.63 -25.51 0.33
N ARG A 109 4.66 -24.83 -0.28
CA ARG A 109 3.34 -25.40 -0.58
C ARG A 109 3.41 -26.69 -1.42
N LYS A 110 4.31 -26.75 -2.41
CA LYS A 110 4.48 -27.86 -3.35
C LYS A 110 5.74 -28.69 -3.11
N LYS A 111 6.51 -28.42 -2.06
CA LYS A 111 7.72 -29.19 -1.76
C LYS A 111 7.37 -30.63 -1.40
N GLU A 112 8.19 -31.57 -1.88
CA GLU A 112 8.15 -32.96 -1.46
C GLU A 112 8.36 -33.06 0.05
N ASN A 113 7.67 -33.98 0.71
CA ASN A 113 7.71 -34.17 2.17
C ASN A 113 7.17 -32.96 2.99
N ASN A 114 6.26 -32.19 2.42
CA ASN A 114 5.56 -31.13 3.13
C ASN A 114 4.78 -31.69 4.34
N VAL A 115 5.25 -31.41 5.56
CA VAL A 115 4.72 -31.95 6.82
C VAL A 115 3.32 -31.38 7.13
N TYR A 116 3.05 -30.13 6.75
CA TYR A 116 1.80 -29.44 7.13
C TYR A 116 0.68 -29.57 6.09
N GLY A 117 1.00 -30.06 4.90
CA GLY A 117 0.07 -30.17 3.78
C GLY A 117 -0.24 -28.81 3.10
N SER A 118 -0.58 -28.85 1.81
CA SER A 118 -0.80 -27.65 0.98
C SER A 118 -1.89 -26.71 1.52
N LYS A 119 -2.93 -27.25 2.17
CA LYS A 119 -4.00 -26.44 2.79
C LYS A 119 -3.50 -25.46 3.84
N THR A 120 -2.51 -25.83 4.65
CA THR A 120 -1.94 -24.96 5.68
C THR A 120 -1.28 -23.74 5.03
N TYR A 121 -0.53 -23.95 3.96
CA TYR A 121 0.12 -22.84 3.24
C TYR A 121 -0.89 -21.96 2.48
N GLU A 122 -1.99 -22.53 2.01
CA GLU A 122 -3.10 -21.74 1.44
C GLU A 122 -3.77 -20.85 2.50
N ILE A 123 -3.88 -21.32 3.74
CA ILE A 123 -4.34 -20.48 4.87
C ILE A 123 -3.33 -19.37 5.15
N PHE A 124 -2.02 -19.64 5.07
CA PHE A 124 -0.99 -18.61 5.24
C PHE A 124 -1.10 -17.52 4.18
N LEU A 125 -1.31 -17.87 2.91
CA LEU A 125 -1.55 -16.91 1.84
C LEU A 125 -2.78 -16.04 2.13
N LYS A 126 -3.89 -16.66 2.54
CA LYS A 126 -5.11 -15.92 2.89
C LYS A 126 -4.92 -15.03 4.10
N THR A 127 -4.18 -15.49 5.11
CA THR A 127 -3.86 -14.67 6.30
C THR A 127 -3.10 -13.42 5.88
N ASN A 128 -2.09 -13.53 5.03
CA ASN A 128 -1.40 -12.36 4.51
C ASN A 128 -2.33 -11.47 3.68
N GLY A 129 -3.14 -12.07 2.81
CA GLY A 129 -4.06 -11.36 1.94
C GLY A 129 -5.12 -10.53 2.67
N TYR A 130 -5.68 -11.05 3.75
CA TYR A 130 -6.67 -10.33 4.56
C TYR A 130 -6.03 -9.50 5.65
N LEU A 131 -5.31 -10.15 6.58
CA LEU A 131 -4.80 -9.50 7.78
C LEU A 131 -3.64 -8.56 7.46
N GLY A 132 -2.70 -8.96 6.61
CA GLY A 132 -1.56 -8.12 6.24
C GLY A 132 -2.00 -6.81 5.59
N VAL A 133 -2.90 -6.88 4.61
CA VAL A 133 -3.45 -5.70 3.93
C VAL A 133 -4.29 -4.83 4.87
N PHE A 134 -5.15 -5.46 5.69
CA PHE A 134 -5.97 -4.75 6.67
C PHE A 134 -5.10 -3.97 7.67
N LEU A 135 -4.08 -4.60 8.24
CA LEU A 135 -3.17 -3.96 9.19
C LEU A 135 -2.37 -2.81 8.57
N ILE A 136 -1.94 -2.94 7.32
CA ILE A 136 -1.31 -1.83 6.59
C ILE A 136 -2.30 -0.67 6.41
N GLY A 137 -3.56 -0.95 6.07
CA GLY A 137 -4.59 0.07 5.97
C GLY A 137 -4.84 0.78 7.30
N VAL A 138 -4.87 0.05 8.41
CA VAL A 138 -4.95 0.62 9.77
C VAL A 138 -3.73 1.46 10.09
N ALA A 139 -2.52 0.99 9.75
CA ALA A 139 -1.28 1.75 9.97
C ALA A 139 -1.27 3.06 9.13
N ILE A 140 -1.73 3.03 7.88
CA ILE A 140 -1.85 4.24 7.05
C ILE A 140 -2.91 5.19 7.62
N SER A 141 -4.00 4.68 8.19
CA SER A 141 -5.02 5.52 8.84
C SER A 141 -4.45 6.37 9.98
N SER A 142 -3.35 5.95 10.64
CA SER A 142 -2.72 6.71 11.70
C SER A 142 -2.15 8.06 11.25
N PHE A 143 -1.89 8.23 9.95
CA PHE A 143 -1.51 9.53 9.37
C PHE A 143 -2.64 10.58 9.49
N PHE A 144 -3.87 10.12 9.67
CA PHE A 144 -5.05 10.98 9.83
C PHE A 144 -5.60 10.93 11.25
N SER A 145 -5.58 9.77 11.89
CA SER A 145 -6.16 9.56 13.22
C SER A 145 -5.21 9.89 14.36
N GLY A 146 -3.90 9.92 14.10
CA GLY A 146 -2.86 10.14 15.09
C GLY A 146 -2.46 8.87 15.87
N SER A 147 -1.34 8.96 16.58
CA SER A 147 -0.74 7.89 17.39
C SER A 147 -0.31 8.40 18.77
N GLN A 148 -0.21 7.51 19.76
CA GLN A 148 0.06 7.90 21.16
C GLN A 148 1.57 7.88 21.48
N PHE A 149 2.29 8.91 21.04
CA PHE A 149 3.71 9.07 21.33
C PHE A 149 4.07 10.50 21.75
N ILE A 150 5.23 10.67 22.38
CA ILE A 150 5.82 11.96 22.74
C ILE A 150 7.28 11.95 22.29
N LEU A 151 7.75 13.09 21.81
CA LEU A 151 9.17 13.37 21.55
C LEU A 151 9.76 14.18 22.71
N ASN A 152 10.94 13.81 23.18
CA ASN A 152 11.69 14.64 24.10
C ASN A 152 12.53 15.70 23.34
N GLU A 153 13.21 16.57 24.08
CA GLU A 153 14.07 17.64 23.53
C GLU A 153 15.20 17.12 22.61
N HIS A 154 15.56 15.84 22.69
CA HIS A 154 16.57 15.19 21.87
C HIS A 154 15.98 14.34 20.74
N ASN A 155 14.69 14.50 20.45
CA ASN A 155 13.93 13.72 19.46
C ASN A 155 13.88 12.21 19.76
N PHE A 156 14.08 11.78 21.01
CA PHE A 156 13.80 10.39 21.37
C PHE A 156 12.31 10.17 21.56
N VAL A 157 11.82 9.11 20.91
CA VAL A 157 10.41 8.72 20.89
C VAL A 157 10.04 7.92 22.13
N SER A 158 8.99 8.31 22.82
CA SER A 158 8.36 7.55 23.90
C SER A 158 6.90 7.27 23.58
N TRP A 159 6.56 6.01 23.32
CA TRP A 159 5.17 5.57 23.15
C TRP A 159 4.49 5.49 24.52
N GLN A 160 3.31 6.11 24.59
CA GLN A 160 2.58 6.22 25.85
C GLN A 160 1.68 4.99 26.10
N ASN A 161 1.32 4.27 25.03
CA ASN A 161 0.51 3.05 25.12
C ASN A 161 1.41 1.80 25.07
N PRO A 162 1.25 0.82 25.99
CA PRO A 162 2.05 -0.41 25.99
C PRO A 162 1.78 -1.31 24.78
N LEU A 163 0.65 -1.14 24.08
CA LEU A 163 0.30 -1.88 22.87
C LEU A 163 1.08 -1.42 21.63
N ARG A 164 1.77 -0.29 21.70
CA ARG A 164 2.73 0.21 20.70
C ARG A 164 2.30 -0.03 19.26
N GLY A 165 1.23 0.66 18.86
CA GLY A 165 0.62 0.61 17.53
C GLY A 165 -0.60 -0.31 17.41
N LEU A 166 -0.76 -1.35 18.24
CA LEU A 166 -1.97 -2.18 18.22
C LEU A 166 -3.21 -1.45 18.76
N GLU A 167 -3.03 -0.39 19.55
CA GLU A 167 -4.12 0.48 20.00
C GLU A 167 -4.86 1.16 18.84
N LEU A 168 -4.24 1.28 17.69
CA LEU A 168 -4.89 1.78 16.47
C LEU A 168 -6.09 0.92 16.04
N LEU A 169 -6.11 -0.37 16.46
CA LEU A 169 -7.24 -1.27 16.25
C LEU A 169 -8.45 -0.94 17.13
N PHE A 170 -8.32 -0.12 18.17
CA PHE A 170 -9.46 0.33 18.99
C PHE A 170 -10.15 1.56 18.42
N ASN A 171 -9.58 2.19 17.38
CA ASN A 171 -10.22 3.29 16.68
C ASN A 171 -11.05 2.75 15.49
N PRO A 172 -12.40 2.76 15.57
CA PRO A 172 -13.27 2.23 14.51
C PRO A 172 -13.05 2.89 13.15
N PHE A 173 -12.58 4.13 13.14
CA PHE A 173 -12.28 4.87 11.95
C PHE A 173 -11.16 4.21 11.11
N ASN A 174 -10.14 3.67 11.76
CA ASN A 174 -9.04 3.03 11.05
C ASN A 174 -9.50 1.79 10.27
N TYR A 175 -10.63 1.18 10.68
CA TYR A 175 -11.24 0.06 9.97
C TYR A 175 -11.79 0.45 8.59
N LEU A 176 -12.25 1.70 8.41
CA LEU A 176 -12.77 2.15 7.12
C LEU A 176 -11.70 2.01 6.03
N LEU A 177 -10.50 2.53 6.28
CA LEU A 177 -9.39 2.41 5.32
C LEU A 177 -8.85 0.98 5.26
N GLY A 178 -8.74 0.30 6.41
CA GLY A 178 -8.29 -1.10 6.46
C GLY A 178 -9.15 -2.02 5.60
N ILE A 179 -10.47 -1.95 5.74
CA ILE A 179 -11.43 -2.75 4.99
C ILE A 179 -11.49 -2.31 3.52
N ALA A 180 -11.48 -0.99 3.25
CA ALA A 180 -11.43 -0.47 1.89
C ALA A 180 -10.20 -1.02 1.15
N LEU A 181 -9.04 -1.04 1.79
CA LEU A 181 -7.80 -1.53 1.18
C LEU A 181 -7.86 -3.04 0.89
N VAL A 182 -8.49 -3.83 1.76
CA VAL A 182 -8.74 -5.26 1.51
C VAL A 182 -9.61 -5.44 0.25
N PHE A 183 -10.71 -4.71 0.13
CA PHE A 183 -11.54 -4.81 -1.07
C PHE A 183 -10.84 -4.30 -2.32
N LEU A 184 -10.10 -3.20 -2.24
CA LEU A 184 -9.30 -2.69 -3.36
C LEU A 184 -8.26 -3.72 -3.81
N SER A 185 -7.54 -4.34 -2.89
CA SER A 185 -6.56 -5.40 -3.21
C SER A 185 -7.22 -6.58 -3.93
N ARG A 186 -8.43 -7.00 -3.51
CA ARG A 186 -9.20 -8.07 -4.17
C ARG A 186 -9.66 -7.69 -5.57
N ILE A 187 -10.06 -6.42 -5.78
CA ILE A 187 -10.39 -5.89 -7.11
C ILE A 187 -9.15 -5.96 -8.02
N LEU A 188 -8.01 -5.48 -7.53
CA LEU A 188 -6.74 -5.52 -8.25
C LEU A 188 -6.30 -6.97 -8.53
N GLY A 189 -6.41 -7.88 -7.57
CA GLY A 189 -6.09 -9.30 -7.71
C GLY A 189 -6.95 -10.00 -8.76
N ALA A 190 -8.26 -9.76 -8.75
CA ALA A 190 -9.17 -10.29 -9.77
C ALA A 190 -8.83 -9.76 -11.17
N ALA A 191 -8.56 -8.46 -11.29
CA ALA A 191 -8.14 -7.84 -12.55
C ALA A 191 -6.79 -8.40 -13.06
N TYR A 192 -5.85 -8.67 -12.14
CA TYR A 192 -4.57 -9.29 -12.48
C TYR A 192 -4.74 -10.70 -13.04
N PHE A 193 -5.56 -11.54 -12.43
CA PHE A 193 -5.86 -12.87 -12.95
C PHE A 193 -6.50 -12.83 -14.33
N MET A 194 -7.44 -11.91 -14.57
CA MET A 194 -8.04 -11.71 -15.90
C MET A 194 -7.01 -11.32 -16.98
N ASN A 195 -5.92 -10.68 -16.61
CA ASN A 195 -4.85 -10.31 -17.51
C ASN A 195 -3.81 -11.41 -17.70
N ASN A 196 -3.48 -12.18 -16.64
CA ASN A 196 -2.33 -13.08 -16.61
C ASN A 196 -2.68 -14.54 -16.97
N ILE A 197 -3.92 -14.97 -16.73
CA ILE A 197 -4.37 -16.36 -16.92
C ILE A 197 -5.29 -16.46 -18.13
N LYS A 198 -5.03 -17.46 -19.00
CA LYS A 198 -5.88 -17.80 -20.16
C LYS A 198 -6.76 -19.01 -19.81
N ASP A 199 -7.81 -18.75 -19.01
CA ASP A 199 -8.83 -19.73 -18.66
C ASP A 199 -10.18 -19.03 -18.51
N GLU A 200 -11.19 -19.45 -19.25
CA GLU A 200 -12.49 -18.77 -19.29
C GLU A 200 -13.30 -18.98 -18.00
N ASN A 201 -13.13 -20.11 -17.28
CA ASN A 201 -13.81 -20.36 -16.02
C ASN A 201 -13.27 -19.42 -14.92
N ILE A 202 -11.95 -19.35 -14.78
CA ILE A 202 -11.31 -18.41 -13.85
C ILE A 202 -11.69 -16.97 -14.19
N LYS A 203 -11.66 -16.60 -15.48
CA LYS A 203 -12.01 -15.25 -15.94
C LYS A 203 -13.45 -14.88 -15.59
N ALA A 204 -14.43 -15.76 -15.88
CA ALA A 204 -15.84 -15.51 -15.57
C ALA A 204 -16.07 -15.29 -14.06
N LYS A 205 -15.44 -16.12 -13.21
CA LYS A 205 -15.50 -15.96 -11.75
C LYS A 205 -14.79 -14.68 -11.29
N ALA A 206 -13.63 -14.33 -11.87
CA ALA A 206 -12.88 -13.13 -11.56
C ALA A 206 -13.70 -11.87 -11.86
N VAL A 207 -14.38 -11.79 -13.00
CA VAL A 207 -15.31 -10.70 -13.36
C VAL A 207 -16.40 -10.52 -12.30
N LYS A 208 -17.04 -11.63 -11.90
CA LYS A 208 -18.08 -11.59 -10.85
C LYS A 208 -17.52 -11.11 -9.51
N LYS A 209 -16.37 -11.63 -9.11
CA LYS A 209 -15.72 -11.23 -7.82
C LYS A 209 -15.23 -9.79 -7.86
N LEU A 210 -14.67 -9.33 -8.99
CA LEU A 210 -14.30 -7.93 -9.17
C LEU A 210 -15.52 -7.01 -8.96
N SER A 211 -16.64 -7.32 -9.61
CA SER A 211 -17.87 -6.52 -9.50
C SER A 211 -18.41 -6.46 -8.07
N ILE A 212 -18.46 -7.61 -7.36
CA ILE A 212 -18.92 -7.66 -5.98
C ILE A 212 -17.98 -6.85 -5.07
N ASN A 213 -16.66 -7.05 -5.17
CA ASN A 213 -15.71 -6.31 -4.35
C ASN A 213 -15.70 -4.81 -4.66
N SER A 214 -15.99 -4.40 -5.91
CA SER A 214 -16.15 -2.99 -6.29
C SER A 214 -17.33 -2.33 -5.56
N ILE A 215 -18.46 -3.02 -5.48
CA ILE A 215 -19.64 -2.53 -4.73
C ILE A 215 -19.33 -2.46 -3.23
N LEU A 216 -18.63 -3.44 -2.68
CA LEU A 216 -18.26 -3.47 -1.26
C LEU A 216 -17.17 -2.44 -0.91
N PHE A 217 -16.28 -2.11 -1.82
CA PHE A 217 -15.23 -1.10 -1.64
C PHE A 217 -15.81 0.30 -1.43
N LEU A 218 -16.81 0.67 -2.23
CA LEU A 218 -17.32 2.04 -2.27
C LEU A 218 -17.80 2.57 -0.92
N PRO A 219 -18.64 1.89 -0.12
CA PRO A 219 -19.11 2.44 1.16
C PRO A 219 -17.97 2.67 2.16
N PHE A 220 -16.96 1.80 2.21
CA PHE A 220 -15.83 1.97 3.12
C PHE A 220 -14.90 3.10 2.67
N PHE A 221 -14.63 3.20 1.38
CA PHE A 221 -13.80 4.27 0.84
C PHE A 221 -14.50 5.63 0.94
N LEU A 222 -15.78 5.73 0.57
CA LEU A 222 -16.55 6.95 0.72
C LEU A 222 -16.75 7.33 2.19
N GLY A 223 -16.98 6.36 3.06
CA GLY A 223 -17.03 6.57 4.51
C GLY A 223 -15.71 7.12 5.07
N PHE A 224 -14.58 6.58 4.62
CA PHE A 224 -13.26 7.10 4.97
C PHE A 224 -13.10 8.56 4.51
N LEU A 225 -13.41 8.88 3.24
CA LEU A 225 -13.32 10.24 2.72
C LEU A 225 -14.24 11.21 3.44
N ALA A 226 -15.50 10.83 3.63
CA ALA A 226 -16.47 11.65 4.35
C ALA A 226 -15.94 12.02 5.75
N TRP A 227 -15.35 11.05 6.43
CA TRP A 227 -14.82 11.30 7.75
C TRP A 227 -13.56 12.16 7.75
N ILE A 228 -12.54 11.89 6.93
CA ILE A 228 -11.32 12.72 6.92
C ILE A 228 -11.62 14.17 6.53
N PHE A 229 -12.62 14.40 5.69
CA PHE A 229 -12.99 15.75 5.25
C PHE A 229 -13.83 16.52 6.26
N THR A 230 -14.47 15.83 7.21
CA THR A 230 -15.34 16.47 8.21
C THR A 230 -14.77 16.49 9.63
N LYS A 231 -13.80 15.63 9.91
CA LYS A 231 -13.17 15.57 11.25
C LYS A 231 -12.25 16.75 11.52
N GLU A 232 -11.98 17.00 12.80
CA GLU A 232 -10.85 17.83 13.22
C GLU A 232 -9.53 17.17 12.82
N GLY A 233 -8.61 17.97 12.29
CA GLY A 233 -7.28 17.54 11.84
C GLY A 233 -6.17 18.29 12.57
N PHE A 234 -4.96 17.87 12.36
CA PHE A 234 -3.75 18.39 12.99
C PHE A 234 -3.12 19.46 12.10
N MET A 235 -3.62 20.71 12.24
CA MET A 235 -3.15 21.86 11.46
C MET A 235 -1.78 22.31 11.95
N VAL A 236 -0.90 22.64 11.01
CA VAL A 236 0.42 23.22 11.26
C VAL A 236 0.42 24.66 10.77
N ASP A 237 0.62 25.59 11.69
CA ASP A 237 0.84 27.01 11.39
C ASP A 237 2.14 27.48 12.02
N ARG A 238 3.10 27.95 11.23
CA ARG A 238 4.42 28.44 11.65
C ARG A 238 5.15 27.50 12.62
N GLY A 239 5.03 26.19 12.38
CA GLY A 239 5.66 25.15 13.20
C GLY A 239 4.90 24.77 14.48
N ILE A 240 3.77 25.40 14.76
CA ILE A 240 2.89 25.08 15.90
C ILE A 240 1.78 24.16 15.39
N VAL A 241 1.57 23.04 16.05
CA VAL A 241 0.50 22.09 15.73
C VAL A 241 -0.71 22.35 16.63
N SER A 242 -1.86 22.49 16.00
CA SER A 242 -3.15 22.72 16.69
C SER A 242 -4.27 21.90 16.03
N MET A 243 -5.36 21.69 16.77
CA MET A 243 -6.55 21.03 16.21
C MET A 243 -7.41 22.06 15.49
N ALA A 244 -7.82 21.76 14.26
CA ALA A 244 -8.73 22.60 13.48
C ALA A 244 -9.72 21.74 12.67
N GLY A 245 -10.90 22.28 12.40
CA GLY A 245 -11.92 21.58 11.60
C GLY A 245 -11.54 21.48 10.14
N ASN A 246 -11.86 20.36 9.50
CA ASN A 246 -11.77 20.14 8.04
C ASN A 246 -10.38 20.35 7.42
N VAL A 247 -9.31 20.22 8.20
CA VAL A 247 -7.92 20.48 7.74
C VAL A 247 -7.59 19.71 6.48
N TYR A 248 -7.93 18.44 6.42
CA TYR A 248 -7.62 17.59 5.26
C TYR A 248 -8.42 17.99 4.01
N LEU A 249 -9.63 18.53 4.16
CA LEU A 249 -10.37 19.10 3.04
C LEU A 249 -9.71 20.37 2.52
N TYR A 250 -9.30 21.27 3.42
CA TYR A 250 -8.61 22.50 3.04
C TYR A 250 -7.27 22.22 2.36
N ASN A 251 -6.52 21.19 2.75
CA ASN A 251 -5.29 20.80 2.05
C ASN A 251 -5.52 20.53 0.55
N PHE A 252 -6.70 20.02 0.16
CA PHE A 252 -7.06 19.83 -1.24
C PHE A 252 -7.58 21.11 -1.90
N LEU A 253 -8.33 21.95 -1.16
CA LEU A 253 -8.90 23.19 -1.70
C LEU A 253 -7.83 24.28 -1.90
N ASP A 254 -6.87 24.37 -0.98
CA ASP A 254 -5.78 25.34 -1.03
C ASP A 254 -4.75 24.96 -2.09
N ASN A 255 -4.60 23.65 -2.39
CA ASN A 255 -3.74 23.16 -3.45
C ASN A 255 -4.54 22.40 -4.51
N ILE A 256 -5.02 23.14 -5.50
CA ILE A 256 -5.87 22.61 -6.57
C ILE A 256 -5.21 21.45 -7.35
N LEU A 257 -3.88 21.38 -7.41
CA LEU A 257 -3.17 20.29 -8.07
C LEU A 257 -3.43 18.95 -7.37
N PHE A 258 -3.44 18.94 -6.01
CA PHE A 258 -3.73 17.72 -5.25
C PHE A 258 -5.17 17.26 -5.47
N ALA A 259 -6.13 18.21 -5.49
CA ALA A 259 -7.52 17.92 -5.77
C ALA A 259 -7.71 17.32 -7.18
N ILE A 260 -7.07 17.91 -8.19
CA ILE A 260 -7.13 17.42 -9.57
C ILE A 260 -6.56 16.01 -9.67
N LEU A 261 -5.37 15.77 -9.12
CA LEU A 261 -4.74 14.44 -9.12
C LEU A 261 -5.60 13.40 -8.42
N PHE A 262 -6.18 13.77 -7.28
CA PHE A 262 -7.06 12.90 -6.51
C PHE A 262 -8.32 12.53 -7.29
N ILE A 263 -9.03 13.53 -7.84
CA ILE A 263 -10.26 13.31 -8.62
C ILE A 263 -9.96 12.46 -9.86
N ILE A 264 -8.91 12.77 -10.61
CA ILE A 264 -8.48 11.98 -11.77
C ILE A 264 -8.19 10.54 -11.34
N GLY A 265 -7.44 10.33 -10.27
CA GLY A 265 -7.14 9.01 -9.74
C GLY A 265 -8.40 8.21 -9.41
N VAL A 266 -9.34 8.81 -8.67
CA VAL A 266 -10.62 8.17 -8.30
C VAL A 266 -11.45 7.86 -9.54
N VAL A 267 -11.57 8.79 -10.49
CA VAL A 267 -12.31 8.56 -11.75
C VAL A 267 -11.70 7.39 -12.53
N ILE A 268 -10.37 7.31 -12.62
CA ILE A 268 -9.70 6.20 -13.29
C ILE A 268 -9.95 4.87 -12.57
N VAL A 269 -9.98 4.84 -11.22
CA VAL A 269 -10.35 3.62 -10.46
C VAL A 269 -11.78 3.20 -10.79
N LEU A 270 -12.74 4.11 -10.78
CA LEU A 270 -14.14 3.82 -11.12
C LEU A 270 -14.29 3.31 -12.56
N LEU A 271 -13.59 3.94 -13.51
CA LEU A 271 -13.55 3.46 -14.91
C LEU A 271 -12.95 2.04 -14.98
N GLY A 272 -11.88 1.77 -14.23
CA GLY A 272 -11.29 0.44 -14.14
C GLY A 272 -12.26 -0.60 -13.57
N MET A 273 -13.05 -0.26 -12.56
CA MET A 273 -14.08 -1.15 -12.01
C MET A 273 -15.16 -1.48 -13.07
N VAL A 274 -15.61 -0.48 -13.81
CA VAL A 274 -16.57 -0.67 -14.92
C VAL A 274 -15.97 -1.49 -16.06
N GLN A 275 -14.71 -1.26 -16.44
CA GLN A 275 -14.01 -2.06 -17.44
C GLN A 275 -13.86 -3.52 -17.00
N GLY A 276 -13.50 -3.73 -15.71
CA GLY A 276 -13.34 -5.06 -15.12
C GLY A 276 -14.65 -5.84 -15.08
N SER A 277 -15.76 -5.19 -14.73
CA SER A 277 -17.09 -5.82 -14.75
C SER A 277 -17.54 -6.25 -16.15
N LYS A 278 -16.98 -5.64 -17.22
CA LYS A 278 -17.20 -6.03 -18.62
C LYS A 278 -16.19 -7.08 -19.12
N GLY A 279 -15.30 -7.58 -18.26
CA GLY A 279 -14.32 -8.63 -18.60
C GLY A 279 -13.12 -8.16 -19.42
N CYS A 280 -12.77 -6.88 -19.39
CA CYS A 280 -11.59 -6.36 -20.09
C CYS A 280 -10.31 -6.83 -19.40
N SER A 281 -9.44 -7.55 -20.11
CA SER A 281 -8.18 -8.09 -19.54
C SER A 281 -7.16 -7.01 -19.15
N LYS A 282 -7.20 -5.83 -19.77
CA LYS A 282 -6.26 -4.73 -19.46
C LYS A 282 -6.67 -3.89 -18.25
N THR A 283 -7.77 -4.23 -17.59
CA THR A 283 -8.32 -3.51 -16.42
C THR A 283 -7.31 -3.30 -15.31
N ILE A 284 -6.38 -4.23 -15.10
CA ILE A 284 -5.35 -4.12 -14.05
C ILE A 284 -4.51 -2.84 -14.20
N PHE A 285 -4.18 -2.43 -15.42
CA PHE A 285 -3.39 -1.21 -15.66
C PHE A 285 -4.21 0.05 -15.37
N THR A 286 -5.49 0.07 -15.77
CA THR A 286 -6.39 1.19 -15.47
C THR A 286 -6.57 1.34 -13.96
N LEU A 287 -6.89 0.25 -13.25
CA LEU A 287 -7.03 0.24 -11.80
C LEU A 287 -5.71 0.60 -11.10
N GLY A 288 -4.58 0.10 -11.60
CA GLY A 288 -3.26 0.38 -11.05
C GLY A 288 -2.92 1.87 -11.12
N ILE A 289 -3.04 2.48 -12.30
CA ILE A 289 -2.78 3.92 -12.49
C ILE A 289 -3.69 4.75 -11.58
N GLY A 290 -4.99 4.44 -11.56
CA GLY A 290 -5.96 5.15 -10.74
C GLY A 290 -5.65 5.02 -9.24
N SER A 291 -5.31 3.81 -8.76
CA SER A 291 -4.95 3.58 -7.36
C SER A 291 -3.66 4.32 -6.97
N VAL A 292 -2.63 4.26 -7.82
CA VAL A 292 -1.36 4.99 -7.58
C VAL A 292 -1.63 6.49 -7.48
N LEU A 293 -2.36 7.08 -8.43
CA LEU A 293 -2.67 8.51 -8.42
C LEU A 293 -3.49 8.94 -7.20
N THR A 294 -4.50 8.14 -6.82
CA THR A 294 -5.35 8.43 -5.65
C THR A 294 -4.53 8.45 -4.36
N VAL A 295 -3.72 7.42 -4.13
CA VAL A 295 -2.88 7.32 -2.94
C VAL A 295 -1.77 8.37 -2.95
N PHE A 296 -1.14 8.60 -4.09
CA PHE A 296 -0.13 9.64 -4.28
C PHE A 296 -0.68 11.02 -3.89
N ALA A 297 -1.87 11.40 -4.39
CA ALA A 297 -2.51 12.67 -4.06
C ALA A 297 -2.87 12.78 -2.57
N LEU A 298 -3.35 11.69 -1.94
CA LEU A 298 -3.60 11.66 -0.50
C LEU A 298 -2.33 11.91 0.32
N PHE A 299 -1.22 11.23 -0.01
CA PHE A 299 0.05 11.44 0.68
C PHE A 299 0.62 12.85 0.43
N LEU A 300 0.53 13.37 -0.80
CA LEU A 300 0.94 14.75 -1.09
C LEU A 300 0.16 15.75 -0.22
N SER A 301 -1.16 15.56 -0.07
CA SER A 301 -2.01 16.47 0.67
C SER A 301 -1.67 16.55 2.15
N ILE A 302 -1.26 15.45 2.79
CA ILE A 302 -0.93 15.44 4.23
C ILE A 302 0.49 15.94 4.52
N GLY A 303 1.45 15.75 3.62
CA GLY A 303 2.83 16.16 3.84
C GLY A 303 3.18 17.55 3.31
N LEU A 304 2.54 17.97 2.22
CA LEU A 304 2.75 19.29 1.59
C LEU A 304 1.59 20.26 1.83
N GLY A 305 0.53 19.82 2.51
CA GLY A 305 -0.54 20.67 3.00
C GLY A 305 -0.21 21.29 4.37
N SER A 306 -1.16 22.03 4.91
CA SER A 306 -1.03 22.65 6.24
C SER A 306 -1.35 21.66 7.37
N SER A 307 -0.79 20.44 7.32
CA SER A 307 -1.04 19.40 8.32
C SER A 307 0.23 18.63 8.71
N ALA A 308 0.22 18.08 9.93
CA ALA A 308 1.22 17.11 10.35
C ALA A 308 0.91 15.76 9.67
N PHE A 309 1.90 15.15 9.01
CA PHE A 309 1.68 13.88 8.32
C PHE A 309 1.66 12.67 9.26
N TYR A 310 2.29 12.76 10.44
CA TYR A 310 2.23 11.72 11.46
C TYR A 310 1.97 12.35 12.82
N PRO A 311 0.68 12.54 13.18
CA PRO A 311 0.30 13.32 14.34
C PRO A 311 0.43 12.55 15.65
N SER A 312 0.79 13.27 16.72
CA SER A 312 0.75 12.77 18.09
C SER A 312 -0.54 13.18 18.79
N LEU A 313 -1.20 12.19 19.43
CA LEU A 313 -2.36 12.41 20.29
C LEU A 313 -1.98 12.73 21.73
N SER A 314 -0.77 12.38 22.16
CA SER A 314 -0.30 12.58 23.54
C SER A 314 0.29 13.97 23.75
N ASP A 315 0.91 14.52 22.72
CA ASP A 315 1.45 15.89 22.71
C ASP A 315 1.45 16.41 21.27
N LEU A 316 0.63 17.41 21.00
CA LEU A 316 0.47 17.95 19.64
C LEU A 316 1.79 18.45 19.05
N GLN A 317 2.69 19.02 19.87
CA GLN A 317 3.96 19.55 19.40
C GLN A 317 4.97 18.46 19.03
N SER A 318 4.76 17.24 19.50
CA SER A 318 5.52 16.04 19.07
C SER A 318 5.10 15.51 17.71
N SER A 319 4.08 16.10 17.07
CA SER A 319 3.62 15.67 15.74
C SER A 319 4.68 15.90 14.65
N LEU A 320 4.76 14.94 13.70
CA LEU A 320 5.78 14.97 12.66
C LEU A 320 5.27 15.68 11.40
N THR A 321 6.13 16.58 10.91
CA THR A 321 6.01 17.28 9.63
C THR A 321 7.21 16.91 8.74
N ILE A 322 7.14 17.18 7.45
CA ILE A 322 8.28 16.96 6.53
C ILE A 322 9.52 17.78 6.96
N HIS A 323 9.33 18.86 7.71
CA HIS A 323 10.42 19.74 8.14
C HIS A 323 11.15 19.19 9.37
N ASN A 324 10.42 18.74 10.40
CA ASN A 324 11.03 18.27 11.66
C ASN A 324 11.44 16.80 11.62
N ALA A 325 10.87 16.00 10.72
CA ALA A 325 11.14 14.55 10.62
C ALA A 325 12.25 14.21 9.62
N SER A 326 12.68 15.16 8.76
CA SER A 326 13.63 14.90 7.68
C SER A 326 15.06 14.72 8.16
N SER A 327 15.85 14.05 7.33
CA SER A 327 17.29 13.93 7.47
C SER A 327 18.00 15.26 7.18
N SER A 328 19.33 15.27 7.40
CA SER A 328 20.16 16.44 7.12
C SER A 328 20.20 16.79 5.62
N TYR A 329 20.50 18.06 5.31
CA TYR A 329 20.72 18.52 3.94
C TYR A 329 21.72 17.64 3.17
N TYR A 330 22.83 17.26 3.82
CA TYR A 330 23.85 16.41 3.23
C TYR A 330 23.28 15.05 2.82
N THR A 331 22.60 14.37 3.73
CA THR A 331 22.01 13.05 3.48
C THR A 331 20.98 13.11 2.36
N LEU A 332 20.03 14.06 2.44
CA LEU A 332 19.00 14.23 1.41
C LEU A 332 19.59 14.53 0.03
N SER A 333 20.67 15.36 -0.03
CA SER A 333 21.35 15.67 -1.29
C SER A 333 22.05 14.47 -1.89
N VAL A 334 22.81 13.70 -1.10
CA VAL A 334 23.52 12.50 -1.58
C VAL A 334 22.53 11.48 -2.11
N MET A 335 21.47 11.23 -1.36
CA MET A 335 20.43 10.30 -1.78
C MET A 335 19.69 10.78 -3.03
N ALA A 336 19.48 12.09 -3.20
CA ALA A 336 18.86 12.65 -4.40
C ALA A 336 19.71 12.38 -5.65
N TYR A 337 21.04 12.41 -5.57
CA TYR A 337 21.89 11.95 -6.68
C TYR A 337 21.72 10.46 -6.97
N VAL A 338 21.61 9.61 -5.93
CA VAL A 338 21.38 8.17 -6.10
C VAL A 338 20.01 7.91 -6.75
N SER A 339 19.00 8.74 -6.43
CA SER A 339 17.66 8.58 -7.02
C SER A 339 17.61 8.77 -8.54
N LEU A 340 18.63 9.40 -9.16
CA LEU A 340 18.76 9.47 -10.62
C LEU A 340 18.94 8.10 -11.29
N LEU A 341 19.30 7.07 -10.51
CA LEU A 341 19.35 5.69 -10.99
C LEU A 341 17.98 5.01 -11.01
N VAL A 342 16.98 5.57 -10.30
CA VAL A 342 15.60 4.99 -10.21
C VAL A 342 14.95 4.79 -11.58
N PRO A 343 15.02 5.71 -12.56
CA PRO A 343 14.46 5.47 -13.89
C PRO A 343 15.02 4.22 -14.59
N PHE A 344 16.31 3.92 -14.41
CA PHE A 344 16.93 2.72 -14.99
C PHE A 344 16.41 1.45 -14.32
N VAL A 345 16.26 1.47 -12.98
CA VAL A 345 15.67 0.36 -12.22
C VAL A 345 14.21 0.14 -12.62
N LEU A 346 13.42 1.21 -12.76
CA LEU A 346 12.04 1.14 -13.22
C LEU A 346 11.93 0.57 -14.64
N ALA A 347 12.80 1.01 -15.56
CA ALA A 347 12.84 0.47 -16.92
C ALA A 347 13.14 -1.05 -16.90
N TYR A 348 14.10 -1.49 -16.06
CA TYR A 348 14.39 -2.90 -15.87
C TYR A 348 13.19 -3.67 -15.30
N ILE A 349 12.53 -3.15 -14.26
CA ILE A 349 11.33 -3.77 -13.68
C ILE A 349 10.22 -3.90 -14.71
N ILE A 350 9.96 -2.83 -15.49
CA ILE A 350 8.95 -2.85 -16.57
C ILE A 350 9.30 -3.89 -17.63
N TYR A 351 10.57 -3.98 -18.00
CA TYR A 351 11.04 -4.98 -18.97
C TYR A 351 10.81 -6.42 -18.45
N VAL A 352 11.23 -6.69 -17.22
CA VAL A 352 11.07 -8.03 -16.59
C VAL A 352 9.59 -8.36 -16.43
N TRP A 353 8.78 -7.40 -15.99
CA TRP A 353 7.32 -7.58 -15.87
C TRP A 353 6.70 -7.99 -17.20
N ASN A 354 7.00 -7.24 -18.25
CA ASN A 354 6.49 -7.53 -19.59
C ASN A 354 7.00 -8.88 -20.13
N ALA A 355 8.25 -9.25 -19.85
CA ALA A 355 8.80 -10.55 -20.24
C ALA A 355 8.09 -11.71 -19.54
N MET A 356 7.80 -11.57 -18.23
CA MET A 356 7.06 -12.58 -17.45
C MET A 356 5.60 -12.72 -17.91
N ASP A 357 4.94 -11.62 -18.29
CA ASP A 357 3.52 -11.61 -18.64
C ASP A 357 3.26 -11.79 -20.15
N LYS A 358 4.35 -11.90 -20.96
CA LYS A 358 4.24 -12.11 -22.42
C LYS A 358 3.54 -13.41 -22.74
N VAL A 359 3.83 -14.46 -21.99
CA VAL A 359 3.16 -15.77 -22.12
C VAL A 359 2.15 -15.89 -20.98
N LYS A 360 0.87 -16.04 -21.34
CA LYS A 360 -0.22 -16.21 -20.37
C LYS A 360 -0.20 -17.64 -19.84
N ILE A 361 -0.52 -17.79 -18.54
CA ILE A 361 -0.61 -19.10 -17.91
C ILE A 361 -1.78 -19.89 -18.52
N THR A 362 -1.51 -21.11 -18.96
CA THR A 362 -2.49 -22.04 -19.53
C THR A 362 -2.52 -23.34 -18.74
N ARG A 363 -3.60 -24.14 -18.91
CA ARG A 363 -3.72 -25.46 -18.30
C ARG A 363 -2.62 -26.44 -18.77
N GLU A 364 -2.16 -26.30 -20.02
CA GLU A 364 -1.12 -27.13 -20.63
C GLU A 364 0.24 -26.86 -19.98
N GLU A 365 0.62 -25.57 -19.86
CA GLU A 365 1.86 -25.16 -19.19
C GLU A 365 1.95 -25.73 -17.77
N MET A 366 0.84 -25.77 -17.03
CA MET A 366 0.83 -26.25 -15.65
C MET A 366 0.93 -27.76 -15.48
N LYS A 367 0.66 -28.53 -16.55
CA LYS A 367 0.84 -29.98 -16.53
C LYS A 367 2.28 -30.39 -16.83
N ASP A 368 2.98 -29.58 -17.61
CA ASP A 368 4.30 -29.91 -18.15
C ASP A 368 5.46 -29.29 -17.36
N SER A 369 5.17 -28.36 -16.42
CA SER A 369 6.23 -27.66 -15.68
C SER A 369 6.63 -28.37 -14.39
N GLU A 370 7.94 -28.61 -14.25
CA GLU A 370 8.56 -29.21 -13.04
C GLU A 370 8.70 -28.21 -11.87
N HIS A 371 8.69 -26.91 -12.16
CA HIS A 371 8.87 -25.84 -11.16
C HIS A 371 7.58 -25.03 -10.97
N LEU A 372 6.71 -25.47 -10.04
CA LEU A 372 5.47 -24.81 -9.66
C LEU A 372 5.54 -24.33 -8.21
N TYR A 373 4.98 -23.13 -7.95
CA TYR A 373 4.74 -22.63 -6.59
C TYR A 373 3.63 -23.42 -5.88
#